data_20567191d0c0e39382c7a3f82a829947
#
_entry.id   20567191d0c0e39382c7a3f82a829947
#
_cell.length_a   1.000
_cell.length_b   1.000
_cell.length_c   1.000
_cell.angle_alpha   90.00
_cell.angle_beta   90.00
_cell.angle_gamma   90.00
#
_symmetry.space_group_name_H-M   'P 1'
#
loop_
_entity.id
_entity.type
_entity.pdbx_description
1 polymer ?
#
loop_
_entity_poly.entity_id
_entity_poly.type
_entity_poly.pdbx_seq_one_letter_code
_entity_poly.pdbx_strand_id
1 'polypeptide(L)'
;YGMDCDAEGNIILTDVFEWKIRKITPEGVTTTLGETDFEPWFLTVDKRNGDIFVSSSSGIYKWTAEGSTQITTGNFRGIVVDKEGNLYAADQILNGIVKFKAGTWEAENLIGKGTSGYLNGSFEDALFTFPSDLAIDSNGDIYVAGNGAWDGGENLDQSIRLLDMTNRVVRLVAGGTQAG
;
A
#
# COMPACT_ATOMS: atom_id res chain seq x y z
N TYR A 1 -6.28 -3.37 -10.16
CA TYR A 1 -4.89 -3.50 -9.77
C TYR A 1 -4.71 -4.05 -8.36
N GLY A 2 -5.45 -3.56 -7.36
CA GLY A 2 -5.34 -4.02 -5.99
C GLY A 2 -6.34 -5.12 -5.66
N MET A 3 -5.95 -6.05 -4.81
CA MET A 3 -6.85 -7.04 -4.24
C MET A 3 -6.39 -7.42 -2.84
N ASP A 4 -7.34 -7.76 -1.99
CA ASP A 4 -7.10 -8.34 -0.66
C ASP A 4 -8.23 -9.32 -0.33
N CYS A 5 -8.06 -10.14 0.67
CA CYS A 5 -9.10 -11.06 1.15
C CYS A 5 -9.81 -10.49 2.37
N ASP A 6 -11.13 -10.63 2.43
CA ASP A 6 -11.88 -10.39 3.67
C ASP A 6 -11.74 -11.55 4.68
N ALA A 7 -12.35 -11.42 5.85
CA ALA A 7 -12.27 -12.43 6.91
C ALA A 7 -12.97 -13.76 6.53
N GLU A 8 -13.91 -13.73 5.60
CA GLU A 8 -14.64 -14.89 5.08
C GLU A 8 -13.91 -15.58 3.92
N GLY A 9 -12.75 -15.05 3.47
CA GLY A 9 -11.96 -15.58 2.37
C GLY A 9 -12.45 -15.16 0.99
N ASN A 10 -13.33 -14.17 0.89
CA ASN A 10 -13.66 -13.58 -0.40
C ASN A 10 -12.52 -12.65 -0.84
N ILE A 11 -12.32 -12.54 -2.15
CA ILE A 11 -11.40 -11.57 -2.74
C ILE A 11 -12.16 -10.27 -2.99
N ILE A 12 -11.65 -9.18 -2.44
CA ILE A 12 -12.11 -7.82 -2.72
C ILE A 12 -11.09 -7.20 -3.68
N LEU A 13 -11.54 -6.57 -4.76
CA LEU A 13 -10.63 -6.02 -5.76
C LEU A 13 -11.13 -4.67 -6.32
N THR A 14 -10.17 -3.88 -6.80
CA THR A 14 -10.43 -2.64 -7.54
C THR A 14 -10.56 -2.92 -9.04
N ASP A 15 -11.67 -2.49 -9.62
CA ASP A 15 -11.85 -2.41 -11.08
C ASP A 15 -11.58 -0.96 -11.52
N VAL A 16 -10.33 -0.71 -11.92
CA VAL A 16 -9.83 0.64 -12.24
C VAL A 16 -10.53 1.23 -13.46
N PHE A 17 -10.87 0.41 -14.46
CA PHE A 17 -11.48 0.89 -15.69
C PHE A 17 -12.95 1.28 -15.51
N GLU A 18 -13.65 0.57 -14.60
CA GLU A 18 -15.05 0.81 -14.32
C GLU A 18 -15.30 1.61 -13.04
N TRP A 19 -14.22 1.95 -12.32
CA TRP A 19 -14.25 2.66 -11.04
C TRP A 19 -15.17 1.97 -10.02
N LYS A 20 -14.98 0.65 -9.87
CA LYS A 20 -15.81 -0.19 -9.01
C LYS A 20 -14.98 -0.98 -8.01
N ILE A 21 -15.61 -1.30 -6.91
CA ILE A 21 -15.14 -2.32 -5.98
C ILE A 21 -15.95 -3.60 -6.21
N ARG A 22 -15.25 -4.71 -6.43
CA ARG A 22 -15.86 -6.00 -6.69
C ARG A 22 -15.47 -7.02 -5.63
N LYS A 23 -16.32 -8.02 -5.47
CA LYS A 23 -16.12 -9.17 -4.58
C LYS A 23 -16.22 -10.46 -5.38
N ILE A 24 -15.29 -11.40 -5.12
CA ILE A 24 -15.32 -12.76 -5.66
C ILE A 24 -15.36 -13.70 -4.46
N THR A 25 -16.39 -14.57 -4.42
CA THR A 25 -16.49 -15.58 -3.35
C THR A 25 -15.55 -16.76 -3.62
N PRO A 26 -15.26 -17.63 -2.60
CA PRO A 26 -14.48 -18.84 -2.81
C PRO A 26 -15.01 -19.78 -3.90
N GLU A 27 -16.33 -19.73 -4.18
CA GLU A 27 -17.00 -20.50 -5.25
C GLU A 27 -16.86 -19.81 -6.62
N GLY A 28 -16.19 -18.65 -6.70
CA GLY A 28 -15.97 -17.92 -7.95
C GLY A 28 -17.12 -17.01 -8.38
N VAL A 29 -18.11 -16.74 -7.51
CA VAL A 29 -19.20 -15.81 -7.80
C VAL A 29 -18.69 -14.37 -7.69
N THR A 30 -18.78 -13.62 -8.78
CA THR A 30 -18.36 -12.21 -8.83
C THR A 30 -19.56 -11.29 -8.68
N THR A 31 -19.46 -10.31 -7.78
CA THR A 31 -20.46 -9.27 -7.56
C THR A 31 -19.79 -7.89 -7.51
N THR A 32 -20.55 -6.84 -7.88
CA THR A 32 -20.13 -5.45 -7.66
C THR A 32 -20.63 -5.01 -6.30
N LEU A 33 -19.72 -4.55 -5.44
CA LEU A 33 -20.08 -3.98 -4.13
C LEU A 33 -20.56 -2.54 -4.26
N GLY A 34 -19.96 -1.77 -5.18
CA GLY A 34 -20.37 -0.40 -5.47
C GLY A 34 -19.34 0.31 -6.36
N GLU A 35 -19.60 1.60 -6.59
CA GLU A 35 -18.76 2.48 -7.43
C GLU A 35 -17.88 3.38 -6.55
N THR A 36 -16.83 3.96 -7.13
CA THR A 36 -16.01 5.00 -6.54
C THR A 36 -16.17 6.29 -7.33
N ASP A 37 -15.97 7.44 -6.70
CA ASP A 37 -15.93 8.77 -7.32
C ASP A 37 -14.49 9.22 -7.63
N PHE A 38 -13.54 8.28 -7.55
CA PHE A 38 -12.12 8.45 -7.87
C PHE A 38 -11.58 7.18 -8.54
N GLU A 39 -10.45 7.28 -9.22
CA GLU A 39 -9.74 6.14 -9.81
C GLU A 39 -9.15 5.24 -8.71
N PRO A 40 -9.69 4.02 -8.47
CA PRO A 40 -9.24 3.16 -7.37
C PRO A 40 -8.02 2.35 -7.82
N TRP A 41 -6.88 2.50 -7.14
CA TRP A 41 -5.66 1.78 -7.50
C TRP A 41 -5.48 0.52 -6.68
N PHE A 42 -5.06 0.63 -5.43
CA PHE A 42 -4.86 -0.49 -4.53
C PHE A 42 -5.89 -0.46 -3.41
N LEU A 43 -6.13 -1.60 -2.79
CA LEU A 43 -6.98 -1.67 -1.62
C LEU A 43 -6.42 -2.61 -0.56
N THR A 44 -6.87 -2.45 0.67
CA THR A 44 -6.71 -3.40 1.76
C THR A 44 -8.00 -3.50 2.56
N VAL A 45 -8.23 -4.66 3.17
CA VAL A 45 -9.42 -4.94 3.98
C VAL A 45 -9.01 -5.13 5.43
N ASP A 46 -9.56 -4.33 6.31
CA ASP A 46 -9.43 -4.56 7.74
C ASP A 46 -10.30 -5.75 8.17
N LYS A 47 -9.65 -6.91 8.33
CA LYS A 47 -10.34 -8.17 8.65
C LYS A 47 -11.04 -8.20 10.01
N ARG A 48 -10.80 -7.18 10.87
CA ARG A 48 -11.45 -7.07 12.19
C ARG A 48 -12.90 -6.58 12.07
N ASN A 49 -13.20 -5.74 11.08
CA ASN A 49 -14.49 -5.07 10.95
C ASN A 49 -15.02 -4.97 9.50
N GLY A 50 -14.23 -5.43 8.52
CA GLY A 50 -14.60 -5.41 7.11
C GLY A 50 -14.42 -4.04 6.42
N ASP A 51 -13.81 -3.05 7.07
CA ASP A 51 -13.53 -1.76 6.47
C ASP A 51 -12.61 -1.91 5.24
N ILE A 52 -12.96 -1.27 4.14
CA ILE A 52 -12.18 -1.28 2.90
C ILE A 52 -11.50 0.08 2.76
N PHE A 53 -10.19 0.07 2.61
CA PHE A 53 -9.40 1.25 2.34
C PHE A 53 -8.85 1.17 0.92
N VAL A 54 -8.92 2.30 0.19
CA VAL A 54 -8.55 2.37 -1.22
C VAL A 54 -7.58 3.52 -1.44
N SER A 55 -6.47 3.25 -2.10
CA SER A 55 -5.50 4.27 -2.50
C SER A 55 -5.73 4.74 -3.93
N SER A 56 -5.28 5.95 -4.22
CA SER A 56 -5.37 6.59 -5.53
C SER A 56 -4.28 7.65 -5.72
N SER A 57 -4.27 8.30 -6.88
CA SER A 57 -3.42 9.48 -7.13
C SER A 57 -3.83 10.72 -6.33
N SER A 58 -5.03 10.74 -5.78
CA SER A 58 -5.58 11.89 -5.04
C SER A 58 -5.62 11.69 -3.53
N GLY A 59 -5.36 10.48 -3.04
CA GLY A 59 -5.34 10.20 -1.60
C GLY A 59 -5.65 8.76 -1.23
N ILE A 60 -5.95 8.58 0.05
CA ILE A 60 -6.48 7.32 0.60
C ILE A 60 -7.91 7.59 1.07
N TYR A 61 -8.78 6.64 0.81
CA TYR A 61 -10.20 6.71 1.12
C TYR A 61 -10.62 5.48 1.93
N LYS A 62 -11.47 5.71 2.94
CA LYS A 62 -12.29 4.65 3.50
C LYS A 62 -13.54 4.56 2.63
N TRP A 63 -13.73 3.41 2.01
CA TRP A 63 -14.83 3.17 1.08
C TRP A 63 -15.96 2.39 1.77
N THR A 64 -17.21 2.76 1.47
CA THR A 64 -18.43 2.02 1.79
C THR A 64 -19.38 2.04 0.58
N ALA A 65 -20.40 1.19 0.57
CA ALA A 65 -21.40 1.20 -0.52
C ALA A 65 -22.21 2.50 -0.59
N GLU A 66 -22.29 3.25 0.52
CA GLU A 66 -22.99 4.54 0.62
C GLU A 66 -22.13 5.72 0.18
N GLY A 67 -20.81 5.51 -0.02
CA GLY A 67 -19.88 6.53 -0.45
C GLY A 67 -18.50 6.39 0.18
N SER A 68 -17.60 7.30 -0.20
CA SER A 68 -16.20 7.30 0.23
C SER A 68 -15.91 8.47 1.16
N THR A 69 -15.08 8.26 2.16
CA THR A 69 -14.54 9.32 3.01
C THR A 69 -13.05 9.40 2.82
N GLN A 70 -12.55 10.56 2.37
CA GLN A 70 -11.13 10.78 2.19
C GLN A 70 -10.42 10.87 3.55
N ILE A 71 -9.41 10.01 3.75
CA ILE A 71 -8.56 9.99 4.94
C ILE A 71 -7.44 11.03 4.82
N THR A 72 -6.80 11.08 3.67
CA THR A 72 -5.70 11.99 3.38
C THR A 72 -5.61 12.28 1.90
N THR A 73 -5.00 13.40 1.55
CA THR A 73 -4.60 13.74 0.18
C THR A 73 -3.18 13.24 -0.10
N GLY A 74 -2.86 12.94 -1.36
CA GLY A 74 -1.52 12.52 -1.77
C GLY A 74 -1.56 11.50 -2.91
N ASN A 75 -0.40 11.03 -3.32
CA ASN A 75 -0.26 10.02 -4.38
C ASN A 75 0.24 8.73 -3.74
N PHE A 76 -0.68 7.82 -3.45
CA PHE A 76 -0.38 6.57 -2.77
C PHE A 76 -0.63 5.37 -3.68
N ARG A 77 0.27 4.40 -3.60
CA ARG A 77 0.15 3.11 -4.27
C ARG A 77 -0.28 2.03 -3.27
N GLY A 78 0.51 0.96 -3.14
CA GLY A 78 0.22 -0.13 -2.22
C GLY A 78 -0.11 0.36 -0.82
N ILE A 79 -1.12 -0.22 -0.22
CA ILE A 79 -1.56 0.04 1.15
C ILE A 79 -1.82 -1.27 1.87
N VAL A 80 -1.51 -1.30 3.16
CA VAL A 80 -1.84 -2.42 4.05
C VAL A 80 -2.34 -1.92 5.39
N VAL A 81 -3.14 -2.72 6.07
CA VAL A 81 -3.65 -2.45 7.42
C VAL A 81 -3.08 -3.47 8.40
N ASP A 82 -2.62 -3.01 9.56
CA ASP A 82 -2.13 -3.89 10.62
C ASP A 82 -3.29 -4.39 11.53
N LYS A 83 -2.94 -5.27 12.46
CA LYS A 83 -3.91 -5.84 13.43
C LYS A 83 -4.49 -4.82 14.42
N GLU A 84 -3.88 -3.66 14.58
CA GLU A 84 -4.38 -2.54 15.36
C GLU A 84 -5.26 -1.59 14.53
N GLY A 85 -5.26 -1.71 13.18
CA GLY A 85 -5.99 -0.87 12.23
C GLY A 85 -5.24 0.35 11.74
N ASN A 86 -3.95 0.44 12.00
CA ASN A 86 -3.14 1.46 11.38
C ASN A 86 -2.94 1.11 9.89
N LEU A 87 -3.00 2.12 9.02
CA LEU A 87 -2.68 1.97 7.62
C LEU A 87 -1.21 2.30 7.37
N TYR A 88 -0.61 1.57 6.46
CA TYR A 88 0.70 1.87 5.90
C TYR A 88 0.55 2.03 4.41
N ALA A 89 1.16 3.06 3.85
CA ALA A 89 1.02 3.40 2.45
C ALA A 89 2.36 3.72 1.79
N ALA A 90 2.55 3.25 0.58
CA ALA A 90 3.65 3.62 -0.29
C ALA A 90 3.38 5.01 -0.89
N ASP A 91 4.10 6.02 -0.41
CA ASP A 91 4.01 7.40 -0.86
C ASP A 91 5.00 7.67 -2.00
N GLN A 92 4.47 7.96 -3.18
CA GLN A 92 5.29 8.21 -4.38
C GLN A 92 5.93 9.59 -4.41
N ILE A 93 5.39 10.56 -3.66
CA ILE A 93 5.95 11.90 -3.56
C ILE A 93 7.14 11.90 -2.60
N LEU A 94 6.99 11.24 -1.46
CA LEU A 94 8.05 11.14 -0.45
C LEU A 94 9.08 10.04 -0.76
N ASN A 95 8.85 9.21 -1.79
CA ASN A 95 9.66 8.01 -2.03
C ASN A 95 9.81 7.19 -0.76
N GLY A 96 8.71 6.93 -0.07
CA GLY A 96 8.77 6.37 1.28
C GLY A 96 7.50 5.67 1.72
N ILE A 97 7.47 5.33 2.99
CA ILE A 97 6.33 4.66 3.63
C ILE A 97 5.81 5.56 4.75
N VAL A 98 4.51 5.83 4.69
CA VAL A 98 3.77 6.61 5.68
C VAL A 98 2.83 5.70 6.46
N LYS A 99 2.81 5.85 7.78
CA LYS A 99 1.83 5.23 8.67
C LYS A 99 0.73 6.23 8.99
N PHE A 100 -0.52 5.79 8.99
CA PHE A 100 -1.69 6.53 9.46
C PHE A 100 -2.27 5.82 10.66
N LYS A 101 -2.34 6.50 11.80
CA LYS A 101 -2.81 5.95 13.05
C LYS A 101 -4.32 5.67 13.03
N ALA A 102 -4.71 4.49 13.44
CA ALA A 102 -6.12 4.08 13.51
C ALA A 102 -7.00 5.09 14.26
N GLY A 103 -8.14 5.41 13.69
CA GLY A 103 -9.17 6.27 14.26
C GLY A 103 -8.90 7.78 14.16
N THR A 104 -7.67 8.23 14.22
CA THR A 104 -7.32 9.66 14.07
C THR A 104 -6.80 10.00 12.68
N TRP A 105 -6.24 9.01 11.99
CA TRP A 105 -5.56 9.12 10.69
C TRP A 105 -4.39 10.12 10.72
N GLU A 106 -3.80 10.33 11.90
CA GLU A 106 -2.59 11.13 12.04
C GLU A 106 -1.43 10.43 11.33
N ALA A 107 -0.74 11.18 10.45
CA ALA A 107 0.33 10.65 9.62
C ALA A 107 1.67 10.68 10.35
N GLU A 108 2.42 9.59 10.24
CA GLU A 108 3.81 9.45 10.63
C GLU A 108 4.64 8.98 9.42
N ASN A 109 5.60 9.79 8.99
CA ASN A 109 6.55 9.37 7.96
C ASN A 109 7.55 8.39 8.58
N LEU A 110 7.40 7.10 8.28
CA LEU A 110 8.31 6.07 8.79
C LEU A 110 9.65 6.10 8.07
N ILE A 111 9.61 6.21 6.73
CA ILE A 111 10.79 6.20 5.86
C ILE A 111 10.48 7.12 4.68
N GLY A 112 11.53 7.79 4.19
CA GLY A 112 11.42 8.66 3.03
C GLY A 112 11.28 10.14 3.42
N LYS A 113 12.01 10.97 2.67
CA LYS A 113 12.07 12.43 2.87
C LYS A 113 12.03 13.16 1.53
N GLY A 114 11.45 12.52 0.50
CA GLY A 114 11.42 13.04 -0.86
C GLY A 114 12.64 12.72 -1.71
N THR A 115 13.70 12.19 -1.12
CA THR A 115 14.91 11.78 -1.87
C THR A 115 14.74 10.37 -2.37
N SER A 116 14.82 10.17 -3.68
CA SER A 116 14.86 8.83 -4.28
C SER A 116 16.24 8.18 -4.10
N GLY A 117 16.29 6.87 -4.00
CA GLY A 117 17.53 6.11 -3.93
C GLY A 117 17.32 4.67 -3.50
N TYR A 118 18.42 3.94 -3.44
CA TYR A 118 18.45 2.58 -2.94
C TYR A 118 19.48 2.50 -1.80
N LEU A 119 18.98 2.49 -0.56
CA LEU A 119 19.82 2.33 0.62
C LEU A 119 19.06 1.50 1.67
N ASN A 120 19.68 0.43 2.14
CA ASN A 120 19.23 -0.32 3.30
C ASN A 120 19.86 0.27 4.56
N GLY A 121 19.32 -0.07 5.74
CA GLY A 121 19.83 0.43 7.01
C GLY A 121 18.72 0.86 7.95
N SER A 122 18.98 1.82 8.83
CA SER A 122 17.96 2.36 9.73
C SER A 122 16.79 2.99 8.96
N PHE A 123 15.61 3.10 9.56
CA PHE A 123 14.48 3.82 8.95
C PHE A 123 14.80 5.29 8.62
N GLU A 124 15.75 5.88 9.36
CA GLU A 124 16.17 7.27 9.16
C GLU A 124 17.07 7.44 7.93
N ASP A 125 17.86 6.41 7.59
CA ASP A 125 18.85 6.45 6.51
C ASP A 125 18.35 5.78 5.23
N ALA A 126 17.44 4.82 5.34
CA ALA A 126 16.95 4.02 4.21
C ALA A 126 16.31 4.91 3.13
N LEU A 127 16.60 4.57 1.87
CA LEU A 127 16.05 5.26 0.70
C LEU A 127 15.31 4.27 -0.19
N PHE A 128 14.19 4.72 -0.74
CA PHE A 128 13.41 4.04 -1.74
C PHE A 128 13.31 4.87 -3.02
N THR A 129 13.00 4.22 -4.13
CA THR A 129 12.62 4.87 -5.38
C THR A 129 11.30 4.30 -5.83
N PHE A 130 10.25 5.13 -5.83
CA PHE A 130 8.90 4.76 -6.24
C PHE A 130 8.42 3.44 -5.62
N PRO A 131 8.31 3.32 -4.29
CA PRO A 131 7.72 2.14 -3.67
C PRO A 131 6.33 1.91 -4.24
N SER A 132 6.03 0.68 -4.67
CA SER A 132 4.85 0.41 -5.50
C SER A 132 3.79 -0.42 -4.80
N ASP A 133 4.18 -1.40 -4.01
CA ASP A 133 3.24 -2.25 -3.31
C ASP A 133 3.76 -2.68 -1.95
N LEU A 134 2.83 -3.01 -1.06
CA LEU A 134 3.11 -3.40 0.32
C LEU A 134 2.43 -4.72 0.64
N ALA A 135 3.08 -5.53 1.47
CA ALA A 135 2.47 -6.67 2.14
C ALA A 135 2.91 -6.68 3.61
N ILE A 136 2.02 -7.06 4.50
CA ILE A 136 2.31 -7.15 5.93
C ILE A 136 2.26 -8.61 6.38
N ASP A 137 3.22 -9.05 7.18
CA ASP A 137 3.23 -10.39 7.72
C ASP A 137 2.55 -10.48 9.10
N SER A 138 2.45 -11.69 9.64
CA SER A 138 1.82 -11.94 10.94
C SER A 138 2.56 -11.31 12.13
N ASN A 139 3.83 -10.95 11.97
CA ASN A 139 4.63 -10.26 12.99
C ASN A 139 4.42 -8.74 12.95
N GLY A 140 3.82 -8.23 11.85
CA GLY A 140 3.66 -6.81 11.59
C GLY A 140 4.83 -6.20 10.80
N ASP A 141 5.75 -7.01 10.31
CA ASP A 141 6.82 -6.56 9.42
C ASP A 141 6.27 -6.33 8.01
N ILE A 142 6.78 -5.30 7.31
CA ILE A 142 6.24 -4.87 6.03
C ILE A 142 7.23 -5.16 4.90
N TYR A 143 6.77 -5.88 3.89
CA TYR A 143 7.48 -6.07 2.63
C TYR A 143 7.11 -4.96 1.67
N VAL A 144 8.11 -4.38 1.04
CA VAL A 144 7.96 -3.28 0.07
C VAL A 144 8.50 -3.73 -1.27
N ALA A 145 7.67 -3.65 -2.30
CA ALA A 145 8.10 -3.81 -3.68
C ALA A 145 8.57 -2.46 -4.23
N GLY A 146 9.81 -2.38 -4.69
CA GLY A 146 10.33 -1.26 -5.45
C GLY A 146 9.99 -1.40 -6.93
N ASN A 147 9.72 -0.28 -7.61
CA ASN A 147 9.38 -0.27 -9.04
C ASN A 147 10.43 0.46 -9.91
N GLY A 148 11.50 0.97 -9.29
CA GLY A 148 12.49 1.77 -10.00
C GLY A 148 11.93 3.09 -10.54
N ALA A 149 12.74 3.82 -11.30
CA ALA A 149 12.31 5.05 -11.95
C ALA A 149 11.52 4.75 -13.23
N TRP A 150 10.37 5.42 -13.40
CA TRP A 150 9.56 5.32 -14.63
C TRP A 150 10.11 6.17 -15.80
N ASP A 151 11.02 7.10 -15.52
CA ASP A 151 11.49 8.14 -16.44
C ASP A 151 12.66 7.73 -17.38
N GLY A 152 12.94 6.44 -17.48
CA GLY A 152 14.06 5.92 -18.30
C GLY A 152 15.43 6.12 -17.65
N GLY A 153 15.48 6.55 -16.40
CA GLY A 153 16.69 6.54 -15.58
C GLY A 153 17.12 5.10 -15.22
N GLU A 154 18.31 4.96 -14.64
CA GLU A 154 18.76 3.68 -14.13
C GLU A 154 17.76 3.17 -13.07
N ASN A 155 17.26 1.93 -13.23
CA ASN A 155 16.34 1.29 -12.29
C ASN A 155 17.04 1.14 -10.95
N LEU A 156 16.77 2.07 -10.05
CA LEU A 156 17.47 2.14 -8.76
C LEU A 156 16.88 1.22 -7.69
N ASP A 157 15.68 0.66 -7.90
CA ASP A 157 15.02 -0.18 -6.88
C ASP A 157 14.10 -1.23 -7.51
N GLN A 158 14.68 -2.30 -8.05
CA GLN A 158 13.95 -3.49 -8.50
C GLN A 158 14.07 -4.60 -7.45
N SER A 159 13.59 -4.32 -6.25
CA SER A 159 13.77 -5.22 -5.12
C SER A 159 12.51 -5.42 -4.31
N ILE A 160 12.51 -6.50 -3.54
CA ILE A 160 11.64 -6.67 -2.39
C ILE A 160 12.48 -6.41 -1.14
N ARG A 161 12.06 -5.46 -0.34
CA ARG A 161 12.73 -5.13 0.92
C ARG A 161 11.81 -5.30 2.10
N LEU A 162 12.36 -5.73 3.23
CA LEU A 162 11.65 -5.90 4.50
C LEU A 162 11.89 -4.70 5.40
N LEU A 163 10.83 -4.11 5.88
CA LEU A 163 10.83 -3.20 7.02
C LEU A 163 10.64 -4.05 8.29
N ASP A 164 11.71 -4.25 9.02
CA ASP A 164 11.69 -4.85 10.36
C ASP A 164 11.18 -3.78 11.34
N MET A 165 9.91 -3.89 11.69
CA MET A 165 9.21 -2.87 12.48
C MET A 165 9.69 -2.84 13.94
N THR A 166 10.22 -3.96 14.44
CA THR A 166 10.74 -4.07 15.81
C THR A 166 12.11 -3.39 15.94
N ASN A 167 13.01 -3.68 15.00
CA ASN A 167 14.38 -3.15 15.03
C ASN A 167 14.52 -1.83 14.28
N ARG A 168 13.49 -1.39 13.54
CA ARG A 168 13.47 -0.19 12.70
C ARG A 168 14.60 -0.17 11.67
N VAL A 169 14.75 -1.28 10.95
CA VAL A 169 15.74 -1.42 9.88
C VAL A 169 15.11 -1.95 8.59
N VAL A 170 15.67 -1.51 7.46
CA VAL A 170 15.33 -1.98 6.12
C VAL A 170 16.37 -2.97 5.64
N ARG A 171 15.91 -4.12 5.14
CA ARG A 171 16.77 -5.18 4.61
C ARG A 171 16.33 -5.62 3.22
N LEU A 172 17.28 -5.97 2.37
CA LEU A 172 16.98 -6.63 1.10
C LEU A 172 16.48 -8.06 1.36
N VAL A 173 15.41 -8.43 0.67
CA VAL A 173 14.87 -9.80 0.65
C VAL A 173 15.16 -10.47 -0.70
N ALA A 174 14.88 -9.78 -1.81
CA ALA A 174 15.08 -10.30 -3.16
C ALA A 174 15.28 -9.16 -4.17
N GLY A 175 15.90 -9.48 -5.31
CA GLY A 175 16.19 -8.49 -6.35
C GLY A 175 17.41 -7.62 -6.01
N GLY A 176 17.50 -6.43 -6.59
CA GLY A 176 18.62 -5.49 -6.39
C GLY A 176 18.56 -4.33 -7.37
N THR A 177 19.65 -3.55 -7.42
CA THR A 177 19.77 -2.37 -8.27
C THR A 177 20.12 -2.68 -9.72
N GLN A 178 20.41 -3.93 -10.06
CA GLN A 178 20.70 -4.35 -11.43
C GLN A 178 19.69 -5.43 -11.85
N ALA A 179 19.15 -5.25 -13.08
CA ALA A 179 18.44 -6.33 -13.73
C ALA A 179 19.45 -7.48 -13.95
N GLY A 180 19.11 -8.66 -13.44
CA GLY A 180 19.89 -9.88 -13.68
C GLY A 180 19.81 -10.33 -15.13
#